data_8d34cbe73cdb428978d73652fb8bb5dd
#
_entry.id   8d34cbe73cdb428978d73652fb8bb5dd
#
_cell.length_a   1.000
_cell.length_b   1.000
_cell.length_c   1.000
_cell.angle_alpha   90.00
_cell.angle_beta   90.00
_cell.angle_gamma   90.00
#
_symmetry.space_group_name_H-M   'P 1'
#
loop_
_entity.id
_entity.type
_entity.pdbx_description
1 polymer ?
#
loop_
_entity_poly.entity_id
_entity_poly.type
_entity_poly.pdbx_seq_one_letter_code
_entity_poly.pdbx_strand_id
1 'polypeptide(L)'
;EVLDQKPEWRAFTPEERRAKARAGAPTSLKQFDKGLSTTFQPYKDTYGRALAIKDRLKMMRLRKWNIRARIHSSAERNLSQAMNELTRLTDKLHIPSDIEEHAALIYRKALDKGLIRGRSIKSIAAAALYSACRLNRTPRSLKEIAEASTRSRKEIARCYRLLQQNLNIRMPVDDPAKYVSKIASRVKLDQKTQNTAITLLIEAKKKKGVVGKGPTGMAAAALYIAAIMNDISLTQRELAKAADVTEVTVRNRYKELDKILALGLRSKPNKR
;
A
#
# COMPACT_ATOMS: atom_id res chain seq x y z
N GLU A 1 -29.17 8.20 -19.50
CA GLU A 1 -28.14 9.26 -19.71
C GLU A 1 -27.02 9.06 -18.71
N VAL A 2 -25.83 8.78 -19.22
CA VAL A 2 -24.62 8.75 -18.38
C VAL A 2 -24.20 10.20 -18.18
N LEU A 3 -24.51 10.76 -17.02
CA LEU A 3 -24.00 12.08 -16.63
C LEU A 3 -22.48 12.01 -16.54
N ASP A 4 -21.79 12.69 -17.44
CA ASP A 4 -20.33 12.81 -17.40
C ASP A 4 -19.95 13.65 -16.17
N GLN A 5 -19.33 13.02 -15.19
CA GLN A 5 -18.87 13.68 -13.96
C GLN A 5 -17.61 14.53 -14.17
N LYS A 6 -17.10 14.60 -15.38
CA LYS A 6 -15.94 15.42 -15.70
C LYS A 6 -16.32 16.90 -15.76
N PRO A 7 -15.43 17.79 -15.29
CA PRO A 7 -15.66 19.22 -15.42
C PRO A 7 -15.69 19.63 -16.90
N GLU A 8 -16.62 20.50 -17.26
CA GLU A 8 -16.80 21.05 -18.63
C GLU A 8 -15.58 21.83 -19.13
N TRP A 9 -14.71 22.26 -18.24
CA TRP A 9 -13.52 23.06 -18.53
C TRP A 9 -12.25 22.26 -18.48
N ARG A 10 -11.32 22.52 -19.39
CA ARG A 10 -10.01 21.89 -19.39
C ARG A 10 -9.06 22.63 -18.44
N ALA A 11 -8.36 21.90 -17.59
CA ALA A 11 -7.28 22.38 -16.74
C ALA A 11 -6.14 21.38 -16.73
N PHE A 12 -4.96 21.82 -17.08
CA PHE A 12 -3.76 20.98 -17.18
C PHE A 12 -2.95 21.00 -15.89
N THR A 13 -3.04 22.10 -15.14
CA THR A 13 -2.33 22.23 -13.85
C THR A 13 -3.29 22.16 -12.65
N PRO A 14 -2.81 21.73 -11.46
CA PRO A 14 -3.60 21.77 -10.22
C PRO A 14 -4.08 23.16 -9.83
N GLU A 15 -3.32 24.20 -10.19
CA GLU A 15 -3.66 25.61 -9.93
C GLU A 15 -4.81 26.07 -10.80
N GLU A 16 -4.77 25.75 -12.10
CA GLU A 16 -5.88 26.04 -13.02
C GLU A 16 -7.17 25.32 -12.61
N ARG A 17 -7.07 24.06 -12.14
CA ARG A 17 -8.22 23.33 -11.59
C ARG A 17 -8.84 24.06 -10.41
N ARG A 18 -8.02 24.56 -9.48
CA ARG A 18 -8.51 25.33 -8.32
C ARG A 18 -9.12 26.66 -8.71
N ALA A 19 -8.54 27.34 -9.68
CA ALA A 19 -9.04 28.64 -10.16
C ALA A 19 -10.38 28.52 -10.93
N LYS A 20 -10.51 27.44 -11.74
CA LYS A 20 -11.70 27.20 -12.56
C LYS A 20 -12.81 26.41 -11.86
N ALA A 21 -12.52 25.80 -10.69
CA ALA A 21 -13.49 24.99 -9.95
C ALA A 21 -14.68 25.82 -9.47
N ARG A 22 -15.84 25.61 -10.06
CA ARG A 22 -17.12 26.22 -9.66
C ARG A 22 -17.92 25.34 -8.71
N ALA A 23 -17.66 24.05 -8.72
CA ALA A 23 -18.28 23.06 -7.84
C ALA A 23 -17.32 22.67 -6.71
N GLY A 24 -17.84 22.05 -5.66
CA GLY A 24 -17.05 21.46 -4.59
C GLY A 24 -16.12 20.33 -5.09
N ALA A 25 -15.27 19.85 -4.21
CA ALA A 25 -14.40 18.71 -4.52
C ALA A 25 -15.24 17.47 -4.89
N PRO A 26 -14.73 16.59 -5.79
CA PRO A 26 -15.43 15.35 -6.13
C PRO A 26 -15.60 14.48 -4.89
N THR A 27 -16.69 13.72 -4.85
CA THR A 27 -16.94 12.77 -3.76
C THR A 27 -15.82 11.72 -3.71
N SER A 28 -15.22 11.55 -2.54
CA SER A 28 -14.15 10.58 -2.33
C SER A 28 -14.34 9.81 -1.02
N LEU A 29 -14.12 8.50 -1.08
CA LEU A 29 -14.16 7.64 0.11
C LEU A 29 -12.98 7.87 1.07
N LYS A 30 -11.94 8.59 0.65
CA LYS A 30 -10.77 8.94 1.46
C LYS A 30 -11.07 9.93 2.57
N GLN A 31 -12.10 10.77 2.37
CA GLN A 31 -12.53 11.73 3.37
C GLN A 31 -13.60 11.13 4.27
N PHE A 32 -13.60 11.48 5.57
CA PHE A 32 -14.58 10.94 6.52
C PHE A 32 -16.02 11.27 6.12
N ASP A 33 -16.26 12.45 5.56
CA ASP A 33 -17.54 12.99 5.08
C ASP A 33 -17.78 12.73 3.58
N LYS A 34 -16.99 11.90 2.93
CA LYS A 34 -17.00 11.64 1.49
C LYS A 34 -16.80 12.88 0.61
N GLY A 35 -16.26 13.98 1.17
CA GLY A 35 -16.07 15.24 0.46
C GLY A 35 -17.33 16.10 0.35
N LEU A 36 -18.40 15.77 1.07
CA LEU A 36 -19.68 16.51 1.01
C LEU A 36 -19.64 17.83 1.76
N SER A 37 -18.71 18.01 2.70
CA SER A 37 -18.62 19.23 3.47
C SER A 37 -17.72 20.27 2.82
N THR A 38 -18.18 21.54 2.85
CA THR A 38 -17.42 22.67 2.34
C THR A 38 -16.55 23.29 3.43
N THR A 39 -15.38 23.80 3.08
CA THR A 39 -14.55 24.60 3.97
C THR A 39 -14.22 25.95 3.32
N PHE A 40 -13.97 26.94 4.14
CA PHE A 40 -13.52 28.25 3.68
C PHE A 40 -12.04 28.48 3.99
N GLN A 41 -11.40 29.29 3.16
CA GLN A 41 -10.00 29.67 3.35
C GLN A 41 -9.90 30.83 4.35
N PRO A 42 -9.04 30.73 5.39
CA PRO A 42 -8.95 31.79 6.41
C PRO A 42 -8.09 32.98 5.98
N TYR A 43 -7.43 32.91 4.83
CA TYR A 43 -6.43 33.90 4.41
C TYR A 43 -6.89 34.84 3.29
N LYS A 44 -7.91 34.42 2.51
CA LYS A 44 -8.40 35.15 1.35
C LYS A 44 -9.90 35.35 1.44
N ASP A 45 -10.38 36.48 0.95
CA ASP A 45 -11.79 36.78 0.72
C ASP A 45 -12.30 36.04 -0.53
N THR A 46 -13.61 36.06 -0.78
CA THR A 46 -14.30 35.54 -1.98
C THR A 46 -13.71 36.07 -3.27
N TYR A 47 -13.23 37.29 -3.26
CA TYR A 47 -12.57 37.96 -4.40
C TYR A 47 -11.06 37.67 -4.49
N GLY A 48 -10.52 36.78 -3.67
CA GLY A 48 -9.10 36.43 -3.68
C GLY A 48 -8.17 37.45 -3.00
N ARG A 49 -8.68 38.51 -2.40
CA ARG A 49 -7.90 39.52 -1.67
C ARG A 49 -7.44 39.00 -0.32
N ALA A 50 -6.24 39.36 0.08
CA ALA A 50 -5.71 38.99 1.38
C ALA A 50 -6.45 39.69 2.52
N LEU A 51 -6.91 38.94 3.52
CA LEU A 51 -7.58 39.46 4.70
C LEU A 51 -6.59 40.16 5.65
N ALA A 52 -7.06 41.20 6.36
CA ALA A 52 -6.29 41.81 7.44
C ALA A 52 -5.98 40.81 8.56
N ILE A 53 -4.91 41.01 9.32
CA ILE A 53 -4.45 40.09 10.37
C ILE A 53 -5.55 39.80 11.39
N LYS A 54 -6.29 40.85 11.81
CA LYS A 54 -7.40 40.72 12.77
C LYS A 54 -8.51 39.80 12.26
N ASP A 55 -8.86 39.91 10.98
CA ASP A 55 -9.92 39.10 10.37
C ASP A 55 -9.44 37.68 10.07
N ARG A 56 -8.16 37.49 9.73
CA ARG A 56 -7.57 36.14 9.64
C ARG A 56 -7.71 35.35 10.94
N LEU A 57 -7.45 35.98 12.08
CA LEU A 57 -7.57 35.33 13.40
C LEU A 57 -9.02 34.92 13.68
N LYS A 58 -10.00 35.80 13.35
CA LYS A 58 -11.42 35.46 13.44
C LYS A 58 -11.79 34.30 12.54
N MET A 59 -11.35 34.34 11.27
CA MET A 59 -11.63 33.27 10.30
C MET A 59 -10.99 31.94 10.67
N MET A 60 -9.78 31.94 11.21
CA MET A 60 -9.15 30.74 11.76
C MET A 60 -9.97 30.15 12.92
N ARG A 61 -10.47 31.00 13.82
CA ARG A 61 -11.32 30.59 14.94
C ARG A 61 -12.65 30.00 14.44
N LEU A 62 -13.31 30.64 13.48
CA LEU A 62 -14.52 30.14 12.85
C LEU A 62 -14.29 28.81 12.14
N ARG A 63 -13.19 28.68 11.38
CA ARG A 63 -12.81 27.41 10.74
C ARG A 63 -12.62 26.29 11.74
N LYS A 64 -11.95 26.57 12.87
CA LYS A 64 -11.76 25.60 13.96
C LYS A 64 -13.10 25.12 14.54
N TRP A 65 -14.02 26.04 14.76
CA TRP A 65 -15.37 25.70 15.25
C TRP A 65 -16.18 24.95 14.20
N ASN A 66 -16.12 25.35 12.93
CA ASN A 66 -16.79 24.62 11.85
C ASN A 66 -16.28 23.17 11.72
N ILE A 67 -14.96 22.95 11.82
CA ILE A 67 -14.41 21.57 11.80
C ILE A 67 -14.90 20.78 13.02
N ARG A 68 -14.97 21.39 14.20
CA ARG A 68 -15.50 20.73 15.40
C ARG A 68 -17.00 20.43 15.33
N ALA A 69 -17.77 21.34 14.75
CA ALA A 69 -19.21 21.18 14.59
C ALA A 69 -19.60 20.09 13.59
N ARG A 70 -18.71 19.72 12.66
CA ARG A 70 -18.97 18.66 11.68
C ARG A 70 -18.85 17.26 12.24
N ILE A 71 -18.06 17.08 13.30
CA ILE A 71 -17.75 15.77 13.85
C ILE A 71 -18.57 15.60 15.14
N HIS A 72 -19.80 15.08 15.00
CA HIS A 72 -20.73 14.94 16.12
C HIS A 72 -20.55 13.62 16.87
N SER A 73 -20.34 12.52 16.14
CA SER A 73 -20.31 11.18 16.72
C SER A 73 -18.89 10.69 17.03
N SER A 74 -18.78 9.73 17.94
CA SER A 74 -17.51 9.02 18.21
C SER A 74 -17.05 8.21 16.99
N ALA A 75 -18.00 7.70 16.20
CA ALA A 75 -17.74 6.97 14.96
C ALA A 75 -17.11 7.86 13.88
N GLU A 76 -17.60 9.10 13.73
CA GLU A 76 -17.03 10.07 12.78
C GLU A 76 -15.62 10.52 13.19
N ARG A 77 -15.38 10.72 14.50
CA ARG A 77 -14.03 11.00 15.02
C ARG A 77 -13.07 9.86 14.73
N ASN A 78 -13.51 8.63 14.96
CA ASN A 78 -12.75 7.44 14.65
C ASN A 78 -12.43 7.35 13.15
N LEU A 79 -13.44 7.57 12.31
CA LEU A 79 -13.29 7.55 10.86
C LEU A 79 -12.33 8.63 10.36
N SER A 80 -12.44 9.85 10.88
CA SER A 80 -11.52 10.95 10.53
C SER A 80 -10.07 10.62 10.90
N GLN A 81 -9.83 10.08 12.09
CA GLN A 81 -8.50 9.65 12.51
C GLN A 81 -7.95 8.51 11.64
N ALA A 82 -8.83 7.57 11.26
CA ALA A 82 -8.45 6.46 10.41
C ALA A 82 -8.10 6.89 8.98
N MET A 83 -8.88 7.80 8.39
CA MET A 83 -8.60 8.33 7.05
C MET A 83 -7.27 9.09 7.04
N ASN A 84 -7.02 9.95 8.02
CA ASN A 84 -5.73 10.64 8.16
C ASN A 84 -4.55 9.66 8.31
N GLU A 85 -4.73 8.58 9.06
CA GLU A 85 -3.68 7.56 9.20
C GLU A 85 -3.49 6.75 7.91
N LEU A 86 -4.55 6.46 7.16
CA LEU A 86 -4.46 5.82 5.84
C LEU A 86 -3.68 6.70 4.88
N THR A 87 -4.03 7.99 4.74
CA THR A 87 -3.31 8.93 3.88
C THR A 87 -1.84 9.03 4.28
N ARG A 88 -1.54 9.14 5.59
CA ARG A 88 -0.14 9.15 6.08
C ARG A 88 0.64 7.89 5.70
N LEU A 89 0.01 6.72 5.77
CA LEU A 89 0.64 5.45 5.40
C LEU A 89 0.82 5.30 3.89
N THR A 90 -0.17 5.73 3.10
CA THR A 90 -0.11 5.69 1.63
C THR A 90 0.96 6.62 1.09
N ASP A 91 1.09 7.83 1.63
CA ASP A 91 2.15 8.78 1.28
C ASP A 91 3.53 8.21 1.60
N LYS A 92 3.71 7.67 2.82
CA LYS A 92 4.98 7.10 3.26
C LYS A 92 5.41 5.86 2.45
N LEU A 93 4.45 5.07 1.98
CA LEU A 93 4.70 3.85 1.21
C LEU A 93 4.60 4.07 -0.31
N HIS A 94 4.30 5.29 -0.76
CA HIS A 94 4.07 5.62 -2.17
C HIS A 94 3.08 4.66 -2.83
N ILE A 95 1.88 4.55 -2.23
CA ILE A 95 0.80 3.68 -2.71
C ILE A 95 -0.17 4.51 -3.56
N PRO A 96 -0.63 3.98 -4.72
CA PRO A 96 -1.62 4.65 -5.56
C PRO A 96 -2.93 4.98 -4.83
N SER A 97 -3.56 6.06 -5.27
CA SER A 97 -4.81 6.58 -4.67
C SER A 97 -5.97 5.59 -4.68
N ASP A 98 -6.05 4.73 -5.69
CA ASP A 98 -7.12 3.72 -5.82
C ASP A 98 -7.06 2.67 -4.71
N ILE A 99 -5.84 2.29 -4.30
CA ILE A 99 -5.64 1.35 -3.19
C ILE A 99 -6.02 2.00 -1.86
N GLU A 100 -5.77 3.30 -1.70
CA GLU A 100 -6.20 4.06 -0.53
C GLU A 100 -7.73 4.09 -0.43
N GLU A 101 -8.44 4.30 -1.54
CA GLU A 101 -9.90 4.26 -1.58
C GLU A 101 -10.46 2.87 -1.21
N HIS A 102 -9.85 1.81 -1.74
CA HIS A 102 -10.19 0.44 -1.35
C HIS A 102 -9.94 0.20 0.16
N ALA A 103 -8.84 0.70 0.70
CA ALA A 103 -8.55 0.61 2.13
C ALA A 103 -9.59 1.37 2.97
N ALA A 104 -9.97 2.57 2.53
CA ALA A 104 -11.02 3.37 3.16
C ALA A 104 -12.37 2.63 3.15
N LEU A 105 -12.73 1.99 2.04
CA LEU A 105 -13.94 1.17 1.94
C LEU A 105 -13.93 -0.01 2.92
N ILE A 106 -12.80 -0.74 3.00
CA ILE A 106 -12.64 -1.86 3.94
C ILE A 106 -12.77 -1.36 5.39
N TYR A 107 -12.16 -0.21 5.70
CA TYR A 107 -12.25 0.38 7.04
C TYR A 107 -13.68 0.78 7.40
N ARG A 108 -14.43 1.41 6.48
CA ARG A 108 -15.84 1.76 6.68
C ARG A 108 -16.69 0.53 6.96
N LYS A 109 -16.55 -0.53 6.16
CA LYS A 109 -17.24 -1.80 6.41
C LYS A 109 -16.89 -2.43 7.77
N ALA A 110 -15.64 -2.25 8.23
CA ALA A 110 -15.22 -2.71 9.55
C ALA A 110 -15.83 -1.87 10.69
N LEU A 111 -15.99 -0.56 10.47
CA LEU A 111 -16.66 0.35 11.41
C LEU A 111 -18.14 0.00 11.55
N ASP A 112 -18.85 -0.18 10.43
CA ASP A 112 -20.27 -0.53 10.39
C ASP A 112 -20.56 -1.86 11.13
N LYS A 113 -19.64 -2.83 11.02
CA LYS A 113 -19.72 -4.10 11.76
C LYS A 113 -19.20 -4.03 13.21
N GLY A 114 -18.82 -2.86 13.69
CA GLY A 114 -18.33 -2.68 15.06
C GLY A 114 -17.01 -3.37 15.39
N LEU A 115 -16.23 -3.79 14.38
CA LEU A 115 -14.99 -4.55 14.56
C LEU A 115 -13.84 -3.73 15.18
N ILE A 116 -14.00 -2.41 15.27
CA ILE A 116 -12.97 -1.50 15.79
C ILE A 116 -12.96 -1.46 17.32
N ARG A 117 -14.09 -1.79 17.96
CA ARG A 117 -14.22 -1.72 19.40
C ARG A 117 -13.14 -2.55 20.11
N GLY A 118 -12.47 -1.93 21.09
CA GLY A 118 -11.38 -2.54 21.86
C GLY A 118 -10.05 -2.70 21.11
N ARG A 119 -9.91 -2.08 19.92
CA ARG A 119 -8.68 -2.16 19.12
C ARG A 119 -8.15 -0.80 18.72
N SER A 120 -6.88 -0.72 18.41
CA SER A 120 -6.25 0.52 17.94
C SER A 120 -6.74 0.88 16.53
N ILE A 121 -7.19 2.12 16.35
CA ILE A 121 -7.56 2.69 15.04
C ILE A 121 -6.42 2.53 14.05
N LYS A 122 -5.18 2.85 14.46
CA LYS A 122 -3.99 2.75 13.62
C LYS A 122 -3.71 1.32 13.16
N SER A 123 -3.92 0.33 14.04
CA SER A 123 -3.70 -1.08 13.69
C SER A 123 -4.70 -1.60 12.67
N ILE A 124 -5.98 -1.20 12.80
CA ILE A 124 -7.02 -1.58 11.85
C ILE A 124 -6.84 -0.84 10.53
N ALA A 125 -6.47 0.45 10.55
CA ALA A 125 -6.16 1.20 9.33
C ALA A 125 -4.98 0.57 8.56
N ALA A 126 -3.89 0.21 9.24
CA ALA A 126 -2.77 -0.49 8.64
C ALA A 126 -3.16 -1.88 8.09
N ALA A 127 -4.03 -2.61 8.80
CA ALA A 127 -4.54 -3.90 8.34
C ALA A 127 -5.48 -3.75 7.12
N ALA A 128 -6.31 -2.71 7.08
CA ALA A 128 -7.16 -2.39 5.94
C ALA A 128 -6.32 -2.03 4.70
N LEU A 129 -5.27 -1.23 4.87
CA LEU A 129 -4.33 -0.91 3.80
C LEU A 129 -3.62 -2.16 3.27
N TYR A 130 -3.14 -3.05 4.17
CA TYR A 130 -2.55 -4.33 3.76
C TYR A 130 -3.54 -5.20 2.97
N SER A 131 -4.79 -5.26 3.42
CA SER A 131 -5.85 -5.99 2.73
C SER A 131 -6.10 -5.43 1.33
N ALA A 132 -6.17 -4.10 1.19
CA ALA A 132 -6.34 -3.42 -0.09
C ALA A 132 -5.16 -3.66 -1.04
N CYS A 133 -3.92 -3.60 -0.55
CA CYS A 133 -2.73 -3.93 -1.34
C CYS A 133 -2.78 -5.37 -1.87
N ARG A 134 -3.21 -6.33 -1.04
CA ARG A 134 -3.34 -7.73 -1.48
C ARG A 134 -4.44 -7.92 -2.51
N LEU A 135 -5.60 -7.30 -2.33
CA LEU A 135 -6.72 -7.36 -3.29
C LEU A 135 -6.30 -6.81 -4.66
N ASN A 136 -5.61 -5.68 -4.67
CA ASN A 136 -5.10 -5.05 -5.89
C ASN A 136 -3.78 -5.68 -6.38
N ARG A 137 -3.35 -6.78 -5.75
CA ARG A 137 -2.13 -7.51 -6.11
C ARG A 137 -0.87 -6.64 -6.15
N THR A 138 -0.80 -5.61 -5.31
CA THR A 138 0.38 -4.74 -5.16
C THR A 138 1.35 -5.38 -4.18
N PRO A 139 2.62 -5.58 -4.53
CA PRO A 139 3.58 -6.32 -3.70
C PRO A 139 4.07 -5.48 -2.52
N ARG A 140 3.30 -5.47 -1.44
CA ARG A 140 3.69 -4.87 -0.14
C ARG A 140 3.71 -5.92 0.95
N SER A 141 4.82 -5.99 1.68
CA SER A 141 4.95 -6.93 2.79
C SER A 141 4.30 -6.38 4.06
N LEU A 142 3.83 -7.29 4.93
CA LEU A 142 3.30 -6.90 6.23
C LEU A 142 4.38 -6.21 7.10
N LYS A 143 5.66 -6.54 6.89
CA LYS A 143 6.80 -5.94 7.59
C LYS A 143 6.96 -4.47 7.20
N GLU A 144 6.91 -4.14 5.91
CA GLU A 144 7.00 -2.75 5.41
C GLU A 144 5.86 -1.88 5.96
N ILE A 145 4.63 -2.41 5.98
CA ILE A 145 3.50 -1.66 6.54
C ILE A 145 3.65 -1.48 8.05
N ALA A 146 4.18 -2.45 8.78
CA ALA A 146 4.45 -2.33 10.20
C ALA A 146 5.55 -1.29 10.50
N GLU A 147 6.60 -1.24 9.70
CA GLU A 147 7.67 -0.23 9.80
C GLU A 147 7.18 1.19 9.47
N ALA A 148 6.25 1.32 8.51
CA ALA A 148 5.61 2.60 8.21
C ALA A 148 4.63 3.03 9.29
N SER A 149 3.95 2.08 9.94
CA SER A 149 3.02 2.33 11.05
C SER A 149 3.77 2.41 12.38
N THR A 150 3.11 2.96 13.40
CA THR A 150 3.65 3.00 14.77
C THR A 150 3.26 1.75 15.58
N ARG A 151 2.81 0.67 14.91
CA ARG A 151 2.25 -0.51 15.56
C ARG A 151 3.03 -1.78 15.24
N SER A 152 2.97 -2.76 16.14
CA SER A 152 3.69 -4.02 15.98
C SER A 152 3.10 -4.86 14.84
N ARG A 153 3.98 -5.58 14.12
CA ARG A 153 3.59 -6.54 13.08
C ARG A 153 2.57 -7.57 13.56
N LYS A 154 2.71 -8.04 14.82
CA LYS A 154 1.82 -9.04 15.42
C LYS A 154 0.40 -8.49 15.57
N GLU A 155 0.26 -7.25 16.00
CA GLU A 155 -1.03 -6.56 16.18
C GLU A 155 -1.73 -6.36 14.83
N ILE A 156 -1.02 -5.86 13.82
CA ILE A 156 -1.55 -5.66 12.46
C ILE A 156 -1.97 -7.00 11.85
N ALA A 157 -1.19 -8.08 12.04
CA ALA A 157 -1.53 -9.41 11.55
C ALA A 157 -2.81 -9.98 12.21
N ARG A 158 -3.05 -9.70 13.50
CA ARG A 158 -4.29 -10.08 14.19
C ARG A 158 -5.48 -9.30 13.61
N CYS A 159 -5.34 -7.98 13.44
CA CYS A 159 -6.36 -7.15 12.83
C CYS A 159 -6.67 -7.57 11.39
N TYR A 160 -5.65 -7.90 10.60
CA TYR A 160 -5.83 -8.40 9.24
C TYR A 160 -6.66 -9.70 9.17
N ARG A 161 -6.33 -10.68 10.01
CA ARG A 161 -7.10 -11.94 10.08
C ARG A 161 -8.54 -11.71 10.50
N LEU A 162 -8.75 -10.82 11.45
CA LEU A 162 -10.09 -10.41 11.89
C LEU A 162 -10.90 -9.79 10.75
N LEU A 163 -10.31 -8.85 9.98
CA LEU A 163 -10.97 -8.24 8.83
C LEU A 163 -11.30 -9.28 7.77
N GLN A 164 -10.37 -10.18 7.47
CA GLN A 164 -10.57 -11.24 6.48
C GLN A 164 -11.74 -12.16 6.84
N GLN A 165 -11.81 -12.59 8.09
CA GLN A 165 -12.85 -13.49 8.57
C GLN A 165 -14.23 -12.83 8.64
N ASN A 166 -14.33 -11.65 9.26
CA ASN A 166 -15.63 -11.00 9.50
C ASN A 166 -16.21 -10.29 8.28
N LEU A 167 -15.37 -9.82 7.36
CA LEU A 167 -15.82 -9.20 6.11
C LEU A 167 -15.93 -10.21 4.96
N ASN A 168 -15.63 -11.49 5.20
CA ASN A 168 -15.64 -12.56 4.19
C ASN A 168 -14.86 -12.19 2.91
N ILE A 169 -13.72 -11.50 3.08
CA ILE A 169 -12.91 -11.07 1.94
C ILE A 169 -12.05 -12.25 1.48
N ARG A 170 -12.29 -12.72 0.27
CA ARG A 170 -11.43 -13.74 -0.38
C ARG A 170 -10.15 -13.09 -0.86
N MET A 171 -9.04 -13.39 -0.20
CA MET A 171 -7.73 -12.85 -0.56
C MET A 171 -7.08 -13.69 -1.66
N PRO A 172 -6.58 -13.07 -2.73
CA PRO A 172 -5.82 -13.78 -3.74
C PRO A 172 -4.50 -14.31 -3.16
N VAL A 173 -4.02 -15.43 -3.72
CA VAL A 173 -2.68 -15.94 -3.39
C VAL A 173 -1.65 -15.00 -3.99
N ASP A 174 -0.65 -14.62 -3.19
CA ASP A 174 0.42 -13.74 -3.66
C ASP A 174 1.29 -14.44 -4.70
N ASP A 175 1.55 -13.76 -5.81
CA ASP A 175 2.42 -14.25 -6.88
C ASP A 175 3.86 -13.79 -6.66
N PRO A 176 4.83 -14.71 -6.51
CA PRO A 176 6.24 -14.36 -6.34
C PRO A 176 6.81 -13.51 -7.46
N ALA A 177 6.32 -13.67 -8.70
CA ALA A 177 6.80 -12.93 -9.86
C ALA A 177 6.68 -11.40 -9.67
N LYS A 178 5.65 -10.93 -8.95
CA LYS A 178 5.45 -9.50 -8.67
C LYS A 178 6.48 -8.88 -7.74
N TYR A 179 7.15 -9.71 -6.92
CA TYR A 179 8.19 -9.25 -6.02
C TYR A 179 9.57 -9.17 -6.69
N VAL A 180 9.73 -9.79 -7.88
CA VAL A 180 11.00 -9.84 -8.61
C VAL A 180 11.52 -8.44 -8.92
N SER A 181 10.73 -7.60 -9.59
CA SER A 181 11.13 -6.25 -9.97
C SER A 181 11.50 -5.39 -8.76
N LYS A 182 10.75 -5.53 -7.66
CA LYS A 182 11.00 -4.79 -6.42
C LYS A 182 12.33 -5.18 -5.77
N ILE A 183 12.63 -6.49 -5.71
CA ILE A 183 13.89 -6.99 -5.13
C ILE A 183 15.05 -6.64 -6.05
N ALA A 184 14.87 -6.83 -7.36
CA ALA A 184 15.88 -6.55 -8.38
C ALA A 184 16.29 -5.07 -8.40
N SER A 185 15.34 -4.14 -8.26
CA SER A 185 15.64 -2.70 -8.18
C SER A 185 16.47 -2.33 -6.95
N ARG A 186 16.25 -2.99 -5.81
CA ARG A 186 17.08 -2.78 -4.59
C ARG A 186 18.52 -3.26 -4.74
N VAL A 187 18.74 -4.29 -5.58
CA VAL A 187 20.07 -4.88 -5.85
C VAL A 187 20.66 -4.35 -7.16
N LYS A 188 19.92 -3.51 -7.91
CA LYS A 188 20.31 -2.94 -9.21
C LYS A 188 20.60 -4.01 -10.26
N LEU A 189 19.76 -5.05 -10.35
CA LEU A 189 19.88 -6.10 -11.35
C LEU A 189 19.28 -5.68 -12.69
N ASP A 190 19.91 -6.14 -13.77
CA ASP A 190 19.49 -5.91 -15.14
C ASP A 190 18.13 -6.55 -15.48
N GLN A 191 17.44 -5.97 -16.45
CA GLN A 191 16.12 -6.44 -16.91
C GLN A 191 16.17 -7.88 -17.46
N LYS A 192 17.28 -8.27 -18.11
CA LYS A 192 17.47 -9.63 -18.60
C LYS A 192 17.39 -10.66 -17.47
N THR A 193 18.06 -10.37 -16.34
CA THR A 193 18.04 -11.24 -15.15
C THR A 193 16.67 -11.28 -14.50
N GLN A 194 15.92 -10.17 -14.50
CA GLN A 194 14.56 -10.13 -14.02
C GLN A 194 13.64 -11.01 -14.86
N ASN A 195 13.73 -10.94 -16.17
CA ASN A 195 12.92 -11.74 -17.08
C ASN A 195 13.22 -13.23 -16.94
N THR A 196 14.50 -13.63 -16.85
CA THR A 196 14.86 -15.03 -16.55
C THR A 196 14.29 -15.50 -15.21
N ALA A 197 14.34 -14.70 -14.16
CA ALA A 197 13.77 -15.05 -12.87
C ALA A 197 12.24 -15.22 -12.94
N ILE A 198 11.52 -14.36 -13.68
CA ILE A 198 10.07 -14.48 -13.89
C ILE A 198 9.74 -15.77 -14.65
N THR A 199 10.48 -16.09 -15.70
CA THR A 199 10.28 -17.34 -16.48
C THR A 199 10.45 -18.57 -15.58
N LEU A 200 11.52 -18.63 -14.78
CA LEU A 200 11.73 -19.71 -13.80
C LEU A 200 10.58 -19.85 -12.79
N LEU A 201 10.04 -18.73 -12.32
CA LEU A 201 8.89 -18.76 -11.38
C LEU A 201 7.61 -19.26 -12.06
N ILE A 202 7.39 -18.90 -13.32
CA ILE A 202 6.23 -19.38 -14.10
C ILE A 202 6.32 -20.90 -14.29
N GLU A 203 7.50 -21.42 -14.63
CA GLU A 203 7.73 -22.87 -14.77
C GLU A 203 7.59 -23.60 -13.43
N ALA A 204 8.15 -23.07 -12.35
CA ALA A 204 7.99 -23.62 -11.01
C ALA A 204 6.52 -23.63 -10.56
N LYS A 205 5.74 -22.63 -10.97
CA LYS A 205 4.30 -22.54 -10.69
C LYS A 205 3.53 -23.62 -11.44
N LYS A 206 3.85 -23.90 -12.72
CA LYS A 206 3.27 -25.01 -13.49
C LYS A 206 3.53 -26.35 -12.81
N LYS A 207 4.72 -26.56 -12.24
CA LYS A 207 5.08 -27.76 -11.47
C LYS A 207 4.58 -27.77 -10.02
N LYS A 208 3.66 -26.86 -9.64
CA LYS A 208 3.11 -26.70 -8.27
C LYS A 208 4.16 -26.46 -7.18
N GLY A 209 5.38 -26.11 -7.54
CA GLY A 209 6.51 -25.94 -6.61
C GLY A 209 6.46 -24.70 -5.75
N VAL A 210 5.52 -23.78 -6.03
CA VAL A 210 5.40 -22.48 -5.34
C VAL A 210 4.37 -22.50 -4.20
N VAL A 211 3.49 -23.50 -4.18
CA VAL A 211 2.35 -23.58 -3.24
C VAL A 211 2.83 -23.68 -1.79
N GLY A 212 2.22 -22.90 -0.89
CA GLY A 212 2.52 -22.92 0.56
C GLY A 212 3.81 -22.22 0.98
N LYS A 213 4.51 -21.55 0.05
CA LYS A 213 5.79 -20.91 0.30
C LYS A 213 5.66 -19.38 0.29
N GLY A 214 6.53 -18.71 1.08
CA GLY A 214 6.54 -17.24 1.11
C GLY A 214 6.97 -16.64 -0.24
N PRO A 215 6.20 -15.70 -0.82
CA PRO A 215 6.45 -15.18 -2.15
C PRO A 215 7.77 -14.42 -2.26
N THR A 216 8.17 -13.66 -1.24
CA THR A 216 9.42 -12.90 -1.23
C THR A 216 10.65 -13.81 -1.24
N GLY A 217 10.62 -14.91 -0.46
CA GLY A 217 11.70 -15.89 -0.43
C GLY A 217 11.85 -16.66 -1.75
N MET A 218 10.72 -16.97 -2.41
CA MET A 218 10.74 -17.61 -3.73
C MET A 218 11.25 -16.66 -4.82
N ALA A 219 10.85 -15.39 -4.78
CA ALA A 219 11.34 -14.37 -5.71
C ALA A 219 12.86 -14.13 -5.56
N ALA A 220 13.35 -14.06 -4.32
CA ALA A 220 14.78 -13.92 -4.04
C ALA A 220 15.57 -15.14 -4.54
N ALA A 221 15.09 -16.35 -4.32
CA ALA A 221 15.75 -17.56 -4.80
C ALA A 221 15.78 -17.65 -6.34
N ALA A 222 14.68 -17.27 -7.00
CA ALA A 222 14.64 -17.23 -8.46
C ALA A 222 15.59 -16.18 -9.04
N LEU A 223 15.73 -15.01 -8.43
CA LEU A 223 16.71 -14.00 -8.80
C LEU A 223 18.15 -14.50 -8.60
N TYR A 224 18.39 -15.26 -7.54
CA TYR A 224 19.70 -15.88 -7.31
C TYR A 224 20.06 -16.88 -8.42
N ILE A 225 19.13 -17.73 -8.82
CA ILE A 225 19.32 -18.67 -9.94
C ILE A 225 19.57 -17.90 -11.24
N ALA A 226 18.73 -16.90 -11.54
CA ALA A 226 18.87 -16.08 -12.73
C ALA A 226 20.22 -15.33 -12.79
N ALA A 227 20.72 -14.86 -11.65
CA ALA A 227 22.05 -14.22 -11.55
C ALA A 227 23.16 -15.22 -11.85
N ILE A 228 23.09 -16.47 -11.36
CA ILE A 228 24.05 -17.54 -11.68
C ILE A 228 24.01 -17.86 -13.18
N MET A 229 22.83 -17.96 -13.77
CA MET A 229 22.67 -18.25 -15.21
C MET A 229 23.20 -17.14 -16.13
N ASN A 230 23.20 -15.91 -15.67
CA ASN A 230 23.72 -14.74 -16.40
C ASN A 230 25.13 -14.34 -15.95
N ASP A 231 25.85 -15.20 -15.22
CA ASP A 231 27.20 -14.98 -14.69
C ASP A 231 27.39 -13.70 -13.87
N ILE A 232 26.33 -13.24 -13.23
CA ILE A 232 26.35 -12.07 -12.34
C ILE A 232 26.76 -12.55 -10.93
N SER A 233 27.81 -11.94 -10.38
CA SER A 233 28.27 -12.22 -9.02
C SER A 233 27.33 -11.56 -8.00
N LEU A 234 26.47 -12.34 -7.37
CA LEU A 234 25.51 -11.89 -6.37
C LEU A 234 25.52 -12.85 -5.18
N THR A 235 25.51 -12.30 -3.97
CA THR A 235 25.51 -13.10 -2.76
C THR A 235 24.10 -13.39 -2.25
N GLN A 236 23.90 -14.56 -1.63
CA GLN A 236 22.63 -14.90 -0.98
C GLN A 236 22.27 -13.90 0.12
N ARG A 237 23.29 -13.34 0.79
CA ARG A 237 23.13 -12.36 1.85
C ARG A 237 22.57 -11.01 1.34
N GLU A 238 23.05 -10.54 0.21
CA GLU A 238 22.53 -9.30 -0.43
C GLU A 238 21.07 -9.45 -0.83
N LEU A 239 20.73 -10.57 -1.48
CA LEU A 239 19.33 -10.87 -1.82
C LEU A 239 18.43 -11.05 -0.60
N ALA A 240 18.92 -11.72 0.44
CA ALA A 240 18.20 -11.88 1.68
C ALA A 240 17.87 -10.52 2.32
N LYS A 241 18.84 -9.61 2.34
CA LYS A 241 18.67 -8.24 2.82
C LYS A 241 17.69 -7.44 1.95
N ALA A 242 17.80 -7.54 0.62
CA ALA A 242 16.89 -6.86 -0.31
C ALA A 242 15.45 -7.37 -0.24
N ALA A 243 15.26 -8.67 0.00
CA ALA A 243 13.95 -9.32 0.09
C ALA A 243 13.35 -9.31 1.51
N ASP A 244 14.05 -8.74 2.50
CA ASP A 244 13.63 -8.76 3.92
C ASP A 244 13.39 -10.17 4.49
N VAL A 245 14.20 -11.14 4.07
CA VAL A 245 14.17 -12.54 4.52
C VAL A 245 15.53 -12.98 5.09
N THR A 246 15.58 -14.14 5.73
CA THR A 246 16.85 -14.70 6.21
C THR A 246 17.61 -15.38 5.07
N GLU A 247 18.94 -15.37 5.12
CA GLU A 247 19.82 -16.08 4.17
C GLU A 247 19.48 -17.58 4.06
N VAL A 248 19.18 -18.19 5.21
CA VAL A 248 18.75 -19.59 5.27
C VAL A 248 17.48 -19.83 4.45
N THR A 249 16.54 -18.88 4.48
CA THR A 249 15.32 -18.96 3.66
C THR A 249 15.66 -18.96 2.18
N VAL A 250 16.53 -18.03 1.73
CA VAL A 250 16.95 -17.95 0.32
C VAL A 250 17.64 -19.25 -0.09
N ARG A 251 18.57 -19.77 0.74
CA ARG A 251 19.28 -21.03 0.49
C ARG A 251 18.35 -22.24 0.36
N ASN A 252 17.39 -22.36 1.25
CA ASN A 252 16.43 -23.46 1.22
C ASN A 252 15.52 -23.38 -0.02
N ARG A 253 15.03 -22.18 -0.36
CA ARG A 253 14.20 -21.97 -1.56
C ARG A 253 14.98 -22.15 -2.85
N TYR A 254 16.25 -21.77 -2.88
CA TYR A 254 17.15 -22.05 -4.00
C TYR A 254 17.27 -23.57 -4.24
N LYS A 255 17.59 -24.35 -3.21
CA LYS A 255 17.71 -25.81 -3.33
C LYS A 255 16.41 -26.47 -3.80
N GLU A 256 15.27 -25.97 -3.32
CA GLU A 256 13.97 -26.47 -3.73
C GLU A 256 13.68 -26.15 -5.21
N LEU A 257 13.93 -24.90 -5.65
CA LEU A 257 13.73 -24.52 -7.05
C LEU A 257 14.64 -25.29 -7.99
N ASP A 258 15.92 -25.49 -7.62
CA ASP A 258 16.87 -26.29 -8.39
C ASP A 258 16.39 -27.73 -8.58
N LYS A 259 15.85 -28.37 -7.52
CA LYS A 259 15.23 -29.69 -7.60
C LYS A 259 13.98 -29.74 -8.49
N ILE A 260 13.08 -28.74 -8.35
CA ILE A 260 11.81 -28.71 -9.10
C ILE A 260 12.06 -28.49 -10.59
N LEU A 261 13.01 -27.62 -10.91
CA LEU A 261 13.33 -27.26 -12.29
C LEU A 261 14.36 -28.21 -12.92
N ALA A 262 15.03 -29.03 -12.11
CA ALA A 262 16.10 -29.95 -12.52
C ALA A 262 17.25 -29.25 -13.24
N LEU A 263 17.67 -28.07 -12.75
CA LEU A 263 18.69 -27.22 -13.40
C LEU A 263 20.10 -27.75 -13.14
N GLY A 264 20.32 -28.56 -12.09
CA GLY A 264 21.63 -29.13 -11.77
C GLY A 264 22.69 -28.08 -11.43
N LEU A 265 22.29 -26.90 -10.98
CA LEU A 265 23.19 -25.82 -10.66
C LEU A 265 23.93 -26.13 -9.34
N ARG A 266 25.17 -26.57 -9.44
CA ARG A 266 26.04 -26.66 -8.27
C ARG A 266 26.24 -25.26 -7.70
N SER A 267 25.89 -25.05 -6.44
CA SER A 267 26.25 -23.82 -5.73
C SER A 267 27.74 -23.61 -5.84
N LYS A 268 28.19 -22.61 -6.62
CA LYS A 268 29.59 -22.20 -6.62
C LYS A 268 29.94 -21.88 -5.16
N PRO A 269 30.96 -22.50 -4.56
CA PRO A 269 31.36 -22.18 -3.20
C PRO A 269 31.75 -20.71 -3.17
N ASN A 270 31.26 -20.02 -2.16
CA ASN A 270 31.53 -18.62 -1.90
C ASN A 270 33.05 -18.41 -1.87
N LYS A 271 33.64 -17.82 -2.93
CA LYS A 271 35.00 -17.31 -2.80
C LYS A 271 34.93 -16.14 -1.82
N ARG A 272 35.55 -16.34 -0.67
CA ARG A 272 35.77 -15.33 0.39
C ARG A 272 36.52 -14.14 -0.15
#